data_97f3fc9efde94b80a146a3d261f4d598
#
_entry.id   97f3fc9efde94b80a146a3d261f4d598
#
_cell.length_a   1.000
_cell.length_b   1.000
_cell.length_c   1.000
_cell.angle_alpha   90.00
_cell.angle_beta   90.00
_cell.angle_gamma   90.00
#
_symmetry.space_group_name_H-M   'P 1'
#
loop_
_entity.id
_entity.type
_entity.pdbx_description
1 polymer ?
#
loop_
_entity_poly.entity_id
_entity_poly.type
_entity_poly.pdbx_seq_one_letter_code
_entity_poly.pdbx_strand_id
1 'polypeptide(L)'
;MRDRSNRVKGDEPSTVLFDTWLTARAAIALLDSALAGTGLDAEDFAVYSVLRQAGEISPGELARWMSAPATTVSSHVKRLVARGHVRQVPHPEDRRSYRITLTDAGQHAHTTAGRLFLPALATVEAALPRPSSDVQQALQDLRAAIGAAAQRA
;
A
#
# COMPACT_ATOMS: atom_id res chain seq x y z
N MET A 1 -2.21 -33.86 -10.61
CA MET A 1 -3.59 -33.53 -11.03
C MET A 1 -3.74 -32.03 -10.83
N ARG A 2 -3.67 -31.24 -11.93
CA ARG A 2 -3.68 -29.77 -11.86
C ARG A 2 -5.13 -29.32 -11.78
N ASP A 3 -5.49 -28.69 -10.66
CA ASP A 3 -6.78 -28.07 -10.48
C ASP A 3 -6.94 -26.89 -11.45
N ARG A 4 -7.87 -27.06 -12.41
CA ARG A 4 -8.18 -26.10 -13.48
C ARG A 4 -9.48 -25.33 -13.19
N SER A 5 -9.91 -25.23 -11.95
CA SER A 5 -11.25 -24.77 -11.65
C SER A 5 -11.34 -23.36 -11.03
N ASN A 6 -10.78 -22.34 -11.69
CA ASN A 6 -11.25 -20.97 -11.45
C ASN A 6 -11.07 -20.07 -12.69
N ARG A 7 -11.50 -20.53 -13.87
CA ARG A 7 -11.74 -19.61 -14.99
C ARG A 7 -13.19 -19.17 -14.93
N VAL A 8 -13.39 -17.90 -14.65
CA VAL A 8 -14.66 -17.23 -14.92
C VAL A 8 -14.97 -17.46 -16.39
N LYS A 9 -16.10 -18.18 -16.66
CA LYS A 9 -16.59 -18.44 -18.02
C LYS A 9 -17.17 -17.13 -18.56
N GLY A 10 -16.34 -16.35 -19.25
CA GLY A 10 -16.74 -15.21 -20.05
C GLY A 10 -15.78 -15.13 -21.23
N ASP A 11 -16.30 -15.02 -22.44
CA ASP A 11 -15.58 -15.04 -23.70
C ASP A 11 -14.74 -13.75 -23.96
N GLU A 12 -14.67 -12.85 -23.00
CA GLU A 12 -13.82 -11.65 -23.09
C GLU A 12 -12.44 -11.92 -22.46
N PRO A 13 -11.36 -11.61 -23.19
CA PRO A 13 -10.01 -11.73 -22.62
C PRO A 13 -9.87 -10.81 -21.40
N SER A 14 -9.34 -11.33 -20.30
CA SER A 14 -9.01 -10.53 -19.12
C SER A 14 -8.11 -9.38 -19.50
N THR A 15 -8.38 -8.19 -18.99
CA THR A 15 -7.54 -7.02 -19.25
C THR A 15 -6.50 -6.85 -18.15
N VAL A 16 -5.37 -6.21 -18.47
CA VAL A 16 -4.33 -5.93 -17.51
C VAL A 16 -4.85 -5.12 -16.29
N LEU A 17 -5.84 -4.25 -16.49
CA LEU A 17 -6.45 -3.47 -15.40
C LEU A 17 -7.34 -4.33 -14.52
N PHE A 18 -8.11 -5.26 -15.10
CA PHE A 18 -8.94 -6.18 -14.34
C PHE A 18 -8.09 -7.16 -13.52
N ASP A 19 -7.02 -7.71 -14.10
CA ASP A 19 -6.08 -8.58 -13.40
C ASP A 19 -5.37 -7.83 -12.28
N THR A 20 -5.02 -6.55 -12.49
CA THR A 20 -4.46 -5.68 -11.45
C THR A 20 -5.43 -5.49 -10.30
N TRP A 21 -6.72 -5.25 -10.59
CA TRP A 21 -7.74 -5.11 -9.55
C TRP A 21 -7.92 -6.39 -8.73
N LEU A 22 -8.00 -7.55 -9.39
CA LEU A 22 -8.07 -8.85 -8.72
C LEU A 22 -6.85 -9.11 -7.86
N THR A 23 -5.65 -8.84 -8.39
CA THR A 23 -4.39 -9.01 -7.67
C THR A 23 -4.31 -8.11 -6.44
N ALA A 24 -4.70 -6.84 -6.57
CA ALA A 24 -4.74 -5.91 -5.45
C ALA A 24 -5.70 -6.38 -4.34
N ARG A 25 -6.88 -6.88 -4.72
CA ARG A 25 -7.85 -7.44 -3.77
C ARG A 25 -7.29 -8.65 -3.01
N ALA A 26 -6.64 -9.55 -3.72
CA ALA A 26 -6.01 -10.74 -3.12
C ALA A 26 -4.85 -10.36 -2.19
N ALA A 27 -4.02 -9.39 -2.59
CA ALA A 27 -2.92 -8.89 -1.78
C ALA A 27 -3.40 -8.23 -0.49
N ILE A 28 -4.46 -7.39 -0.55
CA ILE A 28 -5.07 -6.78 0.63
C ILE A 28 -5.59 -7.85 1.59
N ALA A 29 -6.33 -8.84 1.10
CA ALA A 29 -6.87 -9.91 1.93
C ALA A 29 -5.77 -10.72 2.63
N LEU A 30 -4.66 -10.99 1.92
CA LEU A 30 -3.50 -11.67 2.50
C LEU A 30 -2.82 -10.82 3.58
N LEU A 31 -2.64 -9.52 3.33
CA LEU A 31 -2.08 -8.58 4.28
C LEU A 31 -2.94 -8.47 5.54
N ASP A 32 -4.24 -8.26 5.40
CA ASP A 32 -5.18 -8.18 6.53
C ASP A 32 -5.14 -9.45 7.38
N SER A 33 -5.06 -10.62 6.74
CA SER A 33 -4.92 -11.90 7.42
C SER A 33 -3.58 -11.99 8.18
N ALA A 34 -2.48 -11.59 7.56
CA ALA A 34 -1.15 -11.64 8.18
C ALA A 34 -1.02 -10.64 9.34
N LEU A 35 -1.71 -9.50 9.27
CA LEU A 35 -1.70 -8.45 10.27
C LEU A 35 -2.75 -8.64 11.38
N ALA A 36 -3.54 -9.70 11.31
CA ALA A 36 -4.58 -9.96 12.31
C ALA A 36 -4.01 -9.94 13.74
N GLY A 37 -4.70 -9.20 14.63
CA GLY A 37 -4.28 -9.02 16.02
C GLY A 37 -3.27 -7.89 16.27
N THR A 38 -2.74 -7.23 15.24
CA THR A 38 -1.86 -6.05 15.41
C THR A 38 -2.62 -4.75 15.62
N GLY A 39 -3.90 -4.71 15.27
CA GLY A 39 -4.71 -3.49 15.20
C GLY A 39 -4.43 -2.64 13.95
N LEU A 40 -3.60 -3.12 13.02
CA LEU A 40 -3.37 -2.51 11.71
C LEU A 40 -4.07 -3.32 10.63
N ASP A 41 -4.60 -2.64 9.64
CA ASP A 41 -5.03 -3.22 8.37
C ASP A 41 -3.96 -3.02 7.28
N ALA A 42 -4.21 -3.56 6.09
CA ALA A 42 -3.30 -3.44 4.96
C ALA A 42 -3.04 -1.98 4.56
N GLU A 43 -4.05 -1.12 4.67
CA GLU A 43 -3.93 0.30 4.34
C GLU A 43 -3.08 1.06 5.36
N ASP A 44 -3.30 0.83 6.66
CA ASP A 44 -2.46 1.37 7.73
C ASP A 44 -0.98 0.96 7.50
N PHE A 45 -0.74 -0.32 7.24
CA PHE A 45 0.60 -0.83 7.02
C PHE A 45 1.27 -0.21 5.77
N ALA A 46 0.52 -0.02 4.69
CA ALA A 46 1.00 0.65 3.49
C ALA A 46 1.37 2.12 3.77
N VAL A 47 0.52 2.87 4.49
CA VAL A 47 0.82 4.26 4.89
C VAL A 47 2.06 4.33 5.75
N TYR A 48 2.21 3.43 6.74
CA TYR A 48 3.41 3.42 7.59
C TYR A 48 4.67 3.09 6.78
N SER A 49 4.56 2.20 5.80
CA SER A 49 5.67 1.86 4.91
C SER A 49 6.11 3.07 4.07
N VAL A 50 5.16 3.83 3.53
CA VAL A 50 5.45 5.08 2.82
C VAL A 50 6.11 6.11 3.73
N LEU A 51 5.55 6.34 4.93
CA LEU A 51 6.11 7.30 5.88
C LEU A 51 7.51 6.89 6.37
N ARG A 52 7.74 5.59 6.56
CA ARG A 52 9.06 5.08 6.93
C ARG A 52 10.10 5.30 5.83
N GLN A 53 9.71 5.11 4.58
CA GLN A 53 10.60 5.28 3.42
C GLN A 53 10.89 6.75 3.12
N ALA A 54 9.86 7.59 3.18
CA ALA A 54 9.94 9.00 2.81
C ALA A 54 10.40 9.91 3.96
N GLY A 55 10.25 9.46 5.21
CA GLY A 55 10.51 10.26 6.41
C GLY A 55 9.39 11.24 6.69
N GLU A 56 9.56 12.50 6.29
CA GLU A 56 8.56 13.56 6.43
C GLU A 56 7.98 13.94 5.08
N ILE A 57 6.66 13.80 4.92
CA ILE A 57 5.94 14.16 3.70
C ILE A 57 4.69 14.99 4.01
N SER A 58 4.23 15.76 3.04
CA SER A 58 2.93 16.43 3.12
C SER A 58 1.77 15.44 2.89
N PRO A 59 0.56 15.74 3.40
CA PRO A 59 -0.62 14.93 3.07
C PRO A 59 -0.88 14.83 1.56
N GLY A 60 -0.56 15.87 0.79
CA GLY A 60 -0.69 15.85 -0.67
C GLY A 60 0.29 14.87 -1.34
N GLU A 61 1.51 14.76 -0.83
CA GLU A 61 2.47 13.74 -1.28
C GLU A 61 1.98 12.33 -0.93
N LEU A 62 1.46 12.12 0.27
CA LEU A 62 0.86 10.84 0.64
C LEU A 62 -0.32 10.48 -0.25
N ALA A 63 -1.19 11.45 -0.59
CA ALA A 63 -2.31 11.25 -1.50
C ALA A 63 -1.84 10.77 -2.89
N ARG A 64 -0.77 11.35 -3.41
CA ARG A 64 -0.15 10.90 -4.67
C ARG A 64 0.42 9.49 -4.57
N TRP A 65 1.14 9.20 -3.48
CA TRP A 65 1.68 7.86 -3.23
C TRP A 65 0.58 6.78 -3.21
N MET A 66 -0.52 7.09 -2.55
CA MET A 66 -1.63 6.16 -2.37
C MET A 66 -2.63 6.18 -3.54
N SER A 67 -2.48 7.09 -4.50
CA SER A 67 -3.46 7.33 -5.57
C SER A 67 -4.87 7.52 -5.01
N ALA A 68 -4.98 8.24 -3.88
CA ALA A 68 -6.21 8.44 -3.13
C ALA A 68 -6.63 9.91 -3.11
N PRO A 69 -7.94 10.20 -3.00
CA PRO A 69 -8.43 11.57 -2.81
C PRO A 69 -7.85 12.20 -1.53
N ALA A 70 -7.58 13.51 -1.56
CA ALA A 70 -7.04 14.24 -0.42
C ALA A 70 -7.94 14.15 0.84
N THR A 71 -9.26 14.07 0.66
CA THR A 71 -10.23 13.88 1.75
C THR A 71 -10.07 12.53 2.44
N THR A 72 -9.85 11.47 1.68
CA THR A 72 -9.58 10.12 2.19
C THR A 72 -8.29 10.11 3.00
N VAL A 73 -7.21 10.69 2.45
CA VAL A 73 -5.92 10.77 3.14
C VAL A 73 -6.02 11.61 4.40
N SER A 74 -6.72 12.75 4.38
CA SER A 74 -6.93 13.58 5.59
C SER A 74 -7.64 12.82 6.70
N SER A 75 -8.67 12.05 6.38
CA SER A 75 -9.39 11.23 7.35
C SER A 75 -8.48 10.13 7.92
N HIS A 76 -7.70 9.50 7.06
CA HIS A 76 -6.74 8.48 7.44
C HIS A 76 -5.66 9.03 8.38
N VAL A 77 -5.05 10.15 8.01
CA VAL A 77 -4.03 10.83 8.84
C VAL A 77 -4.59 11.20 10.21
N LYS A 78 -5.81 11.76 10.27
CA LYS A 78 -6.46 12.09 11.56
C LYS A 78 -6.60 10.86 12.45
N ARG A 79 -7.00 9.73 11.92
CA ARG A 79 -7.12 8.46 12.65
C ARG A 79 -5.77 7.99 13.17
N LEU A 80 -4.71 8.08 12.38
CA LEU A 80 -3.36 7.67 12.76
C LEU A 80 -2.73 8.60 13.80
N VAL A 81 -3.01 9.91 13.72
CA VAL A 81 -2.61 10.90 14.73
C VAL A 81 -3.34 10.63 16.05
N ALA A 82 -4.64 10.36 16.02
CA ALA A 82 -5.42 10.01 17.22
C ALA A 82 -4.91 8.72 17.87
N ARG A 83 -4.39 7.78 17.09
CA ARG A 83 -3.75 6.55 17.58
C ARG A 83 -2.35 6.80 18.19
N GLY A 84 -1.77 7.97 17.96
CA GLY A 84 -0.42 8.31 18.43
C GLY A 84 0.72 7.73 17.57
N HIS A 85 0.43 7.16 16.40
CA HIS A 85 1.42 6.54 15.51
C HIS A 85 1.99 7.51 14.47
N VAL A 86 1.29 8.60 14.22
CA VAL A 86 1.72 9.67 13.29
C VAL A 86 1.66 11.00 14.04
N ARG A 87 2.58 11.87 13.77
CA ARG A 87 2.57 13.25 14.25
C ARG A 87 2.64 14.22 13.09
N GLN A 88 2.06 15.38 13.27
CA GLN A 88 2.19 16.52 12.39
C GLN A 88 3.40 17.36 12.83
N VAL A 89 4.19 17.79 11.86
CA VAL A 89 5.28 18.74 12.06
C VAL A 89 5.04 19.97 11.19
N PRO A 90 5.34 21.18 11.69
CA PRO A 90 5.23 22.39 10.90
C PRO A 90 6.05 22.29 9.60
N HIS A 91 5.51 22.79 8.50
CA HIS A 91 6.31 22.91 7.27
C HIS A 91 7.36 24.00 7.46
N PRO A 92 8.64 23.76 7.09
CA PRO A 92 9.72 24.72 7.37
C PRO A 92 9.54 26.07 6.65
N GLU A 93 8.91 26.07 5.49
CA GLU A 93 8.77 27.24 4.63
C GLU A 93 7.35 27.79 4.52
N ASP A 94 6.35 27.04 4.98
CA ASP A 94 4.92 27.42 4.89
C ASP A 94 4.18 27.13 6.20
N ARG A 95 3.92 28.18 6.97
CA ARG A 95 3.22 28.10 8.26
C ARG A 95 1.75 27.62 8.16
N ARG A 96 1.17 27.60 6.97
CA ARG A 96 -0.22 27.16 6.73
C ARG A 96 -0.28 25.67 6.39
N SER A 97 0.84 25.05 6.12
CA SER A 97 0.94 23.64 5.79
C SER A 97 1.69 22.87 6.89
N TYR A 98 1.51 21.55 6.87
CA TYR A 98 2.20 20.66 7.78
C TYR A 98 2.71 19.42 7.02
N ARG A 99 3.70 18.80 7.60
CA ARG A 99 4.20 17.48 7.17
C ARG A 99 3.78 16.45 8.19
N ILE A 100 3.81 15.20 7.81
CA ILE A 100 3.50 14.06 8.66
C ILE A 100 4.67 13.09 8.69
N THR A 101 4.88 12.48 9.84
CA THR A 101 5.91 11.46 10.03
C THR A 101 5.47 10.47 11.09
N LEU A 102 6.09 9.28 11.11
CA LEU A 102 5.87 8.30 12.16
C LEU A 102 6.43 8.78 13.50
N THR A 103 5.70 8.50 14.56
CA THR A 103 6.24 8.54 15.91
C THR A 103 7.05 7.26 16.21
N ASP A 104 7.76 7.22 17.33
CA ASP A 104 8.43 6.00 17.77
C ASP A 104 7.44 4.84 17.96
N ALA A 105 6.24 5.12 18.47
CA ALA A 105 5.16 4.15 18.57
C ALA A 105 4.71 3.64 17.18
N GLY A 106 4.58 4.54 16.20
CA GLY A 106 4.26 4.18 14.82
C GLY A 106 5.36 3.35 14.16
N GLN A 107 6.63 3.70 14.37
CA GLN A 107 7.77 2.92 13.88
C GLN A 107 7.80 1.52 14.51
N HIS A 108 7.54 1.43 15.80
CA HIS A 108 7.46 0.15 16.50
C HIS A 108 6.31 -0.72 15.97
N ALA A 109 5.12 -0.13 15.80
CA ALA A 109 3.94 -0.81 15.26
C ALA A 109 4.22 -1.32 13.83
N HIS A 110 4.83 -0.51 12.96
CA HIS A 110 5.23 -0.93 11.62
C HIS A 110 6.24 -2.08 11.64
N THR A 111 7.25 -2.01 12.51
CA THR A 111 8.29 -3.05 12.63
C THR A 111 7.69 -4.37 13.10
N THR A 112 6.78 -4.32 14.08
CA THR A 112 6.08 -5.50 14.60
C THR A 112 5.19 -6.13 13.53
N ALA A 113 4.41 -5.32 12.84
CA ALA A 113 3.57 -5.76 11.72
C ALA A 113 4.41 -6.37 10.58
N GLY A 114 5.54 -5.75 10.24
CA GLY A 114 6.45 -6.24 9.22
C GLY A 114 6.98 -7.65 9.50
N ARG A 115 7.29 -7.96 10.78
CA ARG A 115 7.72 -9.33 11.16
C ARG A 115 6.64 -10.37 10.93
N LEU A 116 5.39 -10.03 11.13
CA LEU A 116 4.26 -10.94 10.87
C LEU A 116 3.96 -11.08 9.38
N PHE A 117 4.23 -10.05 8.61
CA PHE A 117 4.06 -10.04 7.16
C PHE A 117 5.12 -10.88 6.43
N LEU A 118 6.37 -10.91 6.89
CA LEU A 118 7.49 -11.58 6.22
C LEU A 118 7.23 -13.04 5.84
N PRO A 119 6.63 -13.91 6.68
CA PRO A 119 6.34 -15.30 6.29
C PRO A 119 5.34 -15.39 5.14
N ALA A 120 4.32 -14.52 5.11
CA ALA A 120 3.36 -14.47 4.02
C ALA A 120 4.03 -14.01 2.72
N LEU A 121 4.89 -12.99 2.79
CA LEU A 121 5.70 -12.53 1.66
C LEU A 121 6.58 -13.66 1.11
N ALA A 122 7.32 -14.35 1.97
CA ALA A 122 8.19 -15.46 1.56
C ALA A 122 7.41 -16.57 0.86
N THR A 123 6.20 -16.87 1.33
CA THR A 123 5.31 -17.86 0.70
C THR A 123 4.89 -17.42 -0.71
N VAL A 124 4.53 -16.15 -0.87
CA VAL A 124 4.17 -15.59 -2.19
C VAL A 124 5.37 -15.64 -3.13
N GLU A 125 6.53 -15.17 -2.68
CA GLU A 125 7.75 -15.13 -3.50
C GLU A 125 8.19 -16.53 -3.95
N ALA A 126 8.12 -17.52 -3.06
CA ALA A 126 8.42 -18.91 -3.38
C ALA A 126 7.46 -19.54 -4.40
N ALA A 127 6.24 -19.04 -4.48
CA ALA A 127 5.23 -19.51 -5.44
C ALA A 127 5.29 -18.80 -6.79
N LEU A 128 6.07 -17.72 -6.92
CA LEU A 128 6.20 -16.99 -8.17
C LEU A 128 6.92 -17.85 -9.22
N PRO A 129 6.44 -17.87 -10.49
CA PRO A 129 7.10 -18.57 -11.59
C PRO A 129 8.32 -17.82 -12.15
N ARG A 130 8.61 -16.64 -11.62
CA ARG A 130 9.69 -15.73 -12.03
C ARG A 130 10.32 -15.10 -10.80
N PRO A 131 11.55 -14.54 -10.90
CA PRO A 131 12.15 -13.78 -9.81
C PRO A 131 11.23 -12.65 -9.33
N SER A 132 11.16 -12.44 -8.02
CA SER A 132 10.31 -11.38 -7.44
C SER A 132 10.69 -9.99 -7.94
N SER A 133 11.97 -9.75 -8.25
CA SER A 133 12.45 -8.51 -8.88
C SER A 133 11.78 -8.21 -10.22
N ASP A 134 11.60 -9.21 -11.07
CA ASP A 134 10.99 -9.04 -12.39
C ASP A 134 9.50 -8.70 -12.26
N VAL A 135 8.82 -9.35 -11.31
CA VAL A 135 7.42 -9.06 -11.00
C VAL A 135 7.28 -7.65 -10.42
N GLN A 136 8.17 -7.25 -9.51
CA GLN A 136 8.19 -5.89 -8.95
C GLN A 136 8.40 -4.83 -10.04
N GLN A 137 9.34 -5.04 -10.97
CA GLN A 137 9.57 -4.12 -12.06
C GLN A 137 8.32 -3.99 -12.95
N ALA A 138 7.70 -5.11 -13.33
CA ALA A 138 6.48 -5.09 -14.13
C ALA A 138 5.32 -4.34 -13.44
N LEU A 139 5.17 -4.49 -12.12
CA LEU A 139 4.17 -3.75 -11.34
C LEU A 139 4.49 -2.25 -11.26
N GLN A 140 5.76 -1.87 -11.16
CA GLN A 140 6.18 -0.47 -11.18
C GLN A 140 5.90 0.18 -12.54
N ASP A 141 6.22 -0.51 -13.64
CA ASP A 141 5.94 -0.05 -15.00
C ASP A 141 4.44 0.12 -15.23
N LEU A 142 3.64 -0.84 -14.78
CA LEU A 142 2.19 -0.77 -14.87
C LEU A 142 1.62 0.41 -14.04
N ARG A 143 2.11 0.60 -12.82
CA ARG A 143 1.70 1.73 -11.97
C ARG A 143 2.02 3.07 -12.64
N ALA A 144 3.20 3.20 -13.23
CA ALA A 144 3.60 4.41 -13.97
C ALA A 144 2.68 4.66 -15.18
N ALA A 145 2.36 3.61 -15.94
CA ALA A 145 1.46 3.69 -17.09
C ALA A 145 0.02 4.10 -16.69
N ILE A 146 -0.50 3.53 -15.60
CA ILE A 146 -1.82 3.92 -15.05
C ILE A 146 -1.81 5.39 -14.63
N GLY A 147 -0.77 5.84 -13.91
CA GLY A 147 -0.63 7.22 -13.48
C GLY A 147 -0.58 8.20 -14.67
N ALA A 148 0.15 7.86 -15.73
CA ALA A 148 0.22 8.67 -16.95
C ALA A 148 -1.12 8.71 -17.72
N ALA A 149 -1.87 7.62 -17.70
CA ALA A 149 -3.21 7.58 -18.31
C ALA A 149 -4.21 8.44 -17.55
N ALA A 150 -4.20 8.37 -16.21
CA ALA A 150 -5.09 9.14 -15.35
C ALA A 150 -4.89 10.67 -15.44
N GLN A 151 -3.68 11.13 -15.82
CA GLN A 151 -3.41 12.55 -16.04
C GLN A 151 -3.93 13.07 -17.38
N ARG A 152 -4.31 12.19 -18.30
CA ARG A 152 -4.82 12.50 -19.64
C ARG A 152 -6.32 12.36 -19.77
N ALA A 153 -6.97 11.76 -18.78
CA ALA A 153 -8.42 11.56 -18.71
C ALA A 153 -9.12 12.72 -18.03
#